data_c96599e0a7021b0e38dc52fd7c1da1a3
#
_entry.id   c96599e0a7021b0e38dc52fd7c1da1a3
#
_cell.length_a   1.000
_cell.length_b   1.000
_cell.length_c   1.000
_cell.angle_alpha   90.00
_cell.angle_beta   90.00
_cell.angle_gamma   90.00
#
_symmetry.space_group_name_H-M   'P 1'
#
loop_
_entity.id
_entity.type
_entity.pdbx_description
1 polymer ?
#
loop_
_entity_poly.entity_id
_entity_poly.type
_entity_poly.pdbx_seq_one_letter_code
_entity_poly.pdbx_strand_id
1 'polypeptide(L)' 'MSLSSAKNYALRAAKSQDQKEASELLSKAILELAASIEATDAKVKKLNKSG' A
#
# COMPACT_ATOMS: atom_id res chain seq x y z
N MET A 1 2.32 -3.81 7.88
CA MET A 1 1.60 -3.36 6.69
C MET A 1 1.64 -4.40 5.61
N SER A 2 0.56 -4.59 4.92
CA SER A 2 0.46 -5.65 3.94
C SER A 2 -0.32 -5.17 2.72
N LEU A 3 -0.16 -5.94 1.64
CA LEU A 3 -0.93 -5.70 0.43
C LEU A 3 -2.43 -5.86 0.69
N SER A 4 -2.79 -6.71 1.65
CA SER A 4 -4.20 -6.87 2.04
C SER A 4 -4.79 -5.59 2.58
N SER A 5 -4.03 -4.85 3.39
CA SER A 5 -4.49 -3.56 3.92
C SER A 5 -4.70 -2.56 2.80
N ALA A 6 -3.75 -2.46 1.88
CA ALA A 6 -3.85 -1.56 0.74
C ALA A 6 -5.06 -1.91 -0.12
N LYS A 7 -5.27 -3.20 -0.37
CA LYS A 7 -6.40 -3.67 -1.15
C LYS A 7 -7.73 -3.30 -0.48
N ASN A 8 -7.82 -3.48 0.84
CA ASN A 8 -9.03 -3.15 1.58
C ASN A 8 -9.34 -1.66 1.50
N TYR A 9 -8.34 -0.81 1.68
CA TYR A 9 -8.52 0.63 1.57
C TYR A 9 -9.00 1.00 0.16
N ALA A 10 -8.40 0.41 -0.85
CA ALA A 10 -8.79 0.69 -2.23
C ALA A 10 -10.22 0.27 -2.53
N LEU A 11 -10.63 -0.91 -2.04
CA LEU A 11 -11.99 -1.40 -2.21
C LEU A 11 -13.00 -0.49 -1.52
N ARG A 12 -12.69 -0.03 -0.32
CA ARG A 12 -13.56 0.88 0.42
C ARG A 12 -13.67 2.22 -0.31
N ALA A 13 -12.56 2.71 -0.86
CA ALA A 13 -12.57 3.95 -1.64
C ALA A 13 -13.48 3.82 -2.86
N ALA A 14 -13.42 2.68 -3.55
CA ALA A 14 -14.25 2.44 -4.72
C ALA A 14 -15.73 2.41 -4.41
N LYS A 15 -16.09 1.99 -3.19
CA LYS A 15 -17.47 1.91 -2.75
C LYS A 15 -18.00 3.19 -2.12
N SER A 16 -17.11 4.10 -1.77
CA SER A 16 -17.50 5.33 -1.10
C SER A 16 -18.18 6.29 -2.07
N GLN A 17 -19.24 6.91 -1.61
CA GLN A 17 -19.94 7.93 -2.40
C GLN A 17 -19.46 9.32 -2.03
N ASP A 18 -18.71 9.43 -0.96
CA ASP A 18 -18.15 10.71 -0.52
C ASP A 18 -16.75 10.85 -1.11
N GLN A 19 -16.59 11.86 -1.96
CA GLN A 19 -15.32 12.10 -2.66
C GLN A 19 -14.16 12.35 -1.70
N LYS A 20 -14.41 13.08 -0.63
CA LYS A 20 -13.38 13.36 0.36
C LYS A 20 -12.92 12.08 1.05
N GLU A 21 -13.87 11.25 1.47
CA GLU A 21 -13.58 9.99 2.11
C GLU A 21 -12.83 9.06 1.15
N ALA A 22 -13.28 8.99 -0.09
CA ALA A 22 -12.64 8.18 -1.11
C ALA A 22 -11.19 8.61 -1.32
N SER A 23 -10.95 9.92 -1.37
CA SER A 23 -9.59 10.45 -1.53
C SER A 23 -8.70 10.08 -0.37
N GLU A 24 -9.21 10.16 0.85
CA GLU A 24 -8.45 9.79 2.05
C GLU A 24 -8.11 8.31 2.05
N LEU A 25 -9.08 7.46 1.71
CA LEU A 25 -8.85 6.03 1.64
C LEU A 25 -7.85 5.66 0.56
N LEU A 26 -7.92 6.34 -0.58
CA LEU A 26 -6.98 6.14 -1.67
C LEU A 26 -5.57 6.53 -1.25
N SER A 27 -5.42 7.65 -0.57
CA SER A 27 -4.12 8.09 -0.07
C SER A 27 -3.54 7.06 0.89
N LYS A 28 -4.35 6.51 1.78
CA LYS A 28 -3.89 5.48 2.71
C LYS A 28 -3.47 4.21 1.98
N ALA A 29 -4.21 3.83 0.94
CA ALA A 29 -3.85 2.66 0.13
C ALA A 29 -2.50 2.87 -0.54
N ILE A 30 -2.26 4.04 -1.08
CA ILE A 30 -0.99 4.36 -1.73
C ILE A 30 0.17 4.31 -0.74
N LEU A 31 -0.02 4.86 0.46
CA LEU A 31 1.01 4.83 1.49
C LEU A 31 1.34 3.40 1.93
N GLU A 32 0.31 2.56 2.05
CA GLU A 32 0.51 1.15 2.40
C GLU A 32 1.28 0.41 1.31
N LEU A 33 0.95 0.68 0.06
CA LEU A 33 1.65 0.08 -1.08
C LEU A 33 3.11 0.53 -1.12
N ALA A 34 3.35 1.81 -0.92
CA ALA A 34 4.71 2.35 -0.93
C ALA A 34 5.55 1.70 0.16
N ALA A 35 4.98 1.54 1.36
CA ALA A 35 5.68 0.89 2.47
C ALA A 35 5.99 -0.57 2.14
N SER A 36 5.05 -1.27 1.51
CA SER A 36 5.25 -2.66 1.11
C SER A 36 6.36 -2.79 0.08
N ILE A 37 6.39 -1.88 -0.88
CA ILE A 37 7.43 -1.87 -1.91
C ILE A 37 8.79 -1.62 -1.29
N GLU A 38 8.89 -0.67 -0.37
CA GLU A 38 10.15 -0.38 0.31
C GLU A 38 10.65 -1.57 1.11
N ALA A 39 9.75 -2.26 1.79
CA ALA A 39 10.12 -3.45 2.56
C ALA A 39 10.64 -4.56 1.65
N THR A 40 9.99 -4.77 0.51
CA THR A 40 10.41 -5.77 -0.47
C THR A 40 11.77 -5.40 -1.06
N ASP A 41 11.95 -4.14 -1.40
CA ASP A 41 13.20 -3.65 -1.97
C ASP A 41 14.36 -3.86 -0.99
N ALA A 42 14.13 -3.59 0.28
CA ALA A 42 15.15 -3.81 1.31
C ALA A 42 15.54 -5.28 1.40
N LYS A 43 14.58 -6.19 1.28
CA LYS A 43 14.85 -7.62 1.30
C LYS A 43 15.67 -8.06 0.08
N VAL A 44 15.34 -7.53 -1.09
CA VAL A 44 16.07 -7.85 -2.32
C VAL A 44 17.51 -7.38 -2.21
N LYS A 45 17.73 -6.20 -1.71
CA LYS A 45 19.08 -5.67 -1.52
C LYS A 45 19.90 -6.53 -0.58
N LYS A 46 19.27 -7.01 0.49
CA LYS A 46 19.90 -7.88 1.47
C LYS A 46 20.34 -9.20 0.81
N LEU A 47 19.46 -9.78 0.01
CA LEU A 47 19.75 -11.02 -0.69
C LEU A 47 20.91 -10.85 -1.69
N ASN A 48 20.92 -9.75 -2.39
CA ASN A 48 21.98 -9.46 -3.34
C ASN A 48 23.35 -9.32 -2.66
N LYS A 49 23.35 -8.74 -1.46
CA LYS A 49 24.59 -8.60 -0.69
C LYS A 49 25.11 -9.94 -0.22
N SER A 50 24.21 -10.85 0.08
CA SER A 50 24.59 -12.19 0.58
C SER A 50 25.13 -13.09 -0.51
N GLY A 51 24.76 -12.80 -1.74
CA GLY A 51 25.16 -13.60 -2.90
C GLY A 51 26.55 -13.29 -3.43
#